data_afb1a606f6cdf219be393bc06a86e072
#
_entry.id   afb1a606f6cdf219be393bc06a86e072
#
_cell.length_a   1.000
_cell.length_b   1.000
_cell.length_c   1.000
_cell.angle_alpha   90.00
_cell.angle_beta   90.00
_cell.angle_gamma   90.00
#
_symmetry.space_group_name_H-M   'P 1'
#
loop_
_entity.id
_entity.type
_entity.pdbx_description
1 polymer ?
#
loop_
_entity_poly.entity_id
_entity_poly.type
_entity_poly.pdbx_seq_one_letter_code
_entity_poly.pdbx_strand_id
1 'polypeptide(L)'
;VPCILYHENVREIAAREKMSVEEAGRMVRRNAFEEVRCRYGGTKIALAHHQNDNAETMLMNLARGTGIRGLSGIRPVNGYMIRPLLGINRREIEYYLREHHLSYCEDETNAEDEYTRNRIRHRVIPVLEEQVNSQTIRHMNEVMEQLNQIRDYLDHELEMYSMQAVRQ
;
A
#
# COMPACT_ATOMS: atom_id res chain seq x y z
N VAL A 1 -8.30 11.19 20.28
CA VAL A 1 -8.88 10.95 18.95
C VAL A 1 -9.98 9.92 19.11
N PRO A 2 -11.19 10.14 18.55
CA PRO A 2 -12.26 9.14 18.58
C PRO A 2 -11.79 7.84 17.91
N CYS A 3 -12.13 6.68 18.52
CA CYS A 3 -11.88 5.37 17.96
C CYS A 3 -13.23 4.70 17.65
N ILE A 4 -13.37 4.12 16.47
CA ILE A 4 -14.57 3.42 16.03
C ILE A 4 -14.18 1.97 15.80
N LEU A 5 -14.87 1.05 16.49
CA LEU A 5 -14.61 -0.37 16.42
C LEU A 5 -15.66 -1.05 15.55
N TYR A 6 -15.19 -1.85 14.59
CA TYR A 6 -16.01 -2.73 13.76
C TYR A 6 -15.69 -4.19 14.07
N HIS A 7 -16.72 -5.02 14.20
CA HIS A 7 -16.58 -6.47 14.36
C HIS A 7 -17.25 -7.16 13.18
N GLU A 8 -16.46 -7.86 12.38
CA GLU A 8 -16.94 -8.57 11.21
C GLU A 8 -16.33 -9.98 11.12
N ASN A 9 -17.15 -10.96 10.76
CA ASN A 9 -16.67 -12.32 10.52
C ASN A 9 -16.11 -12.44 9.09
N VAL A 10 -14.82 -12.07 8.95
CA VAL A 10 -14.15 -12.04 7.63
C VAL A 10 -14.14 -13.42 6.96
N ARG A 11 -14.04 -14.52 7.71
CA ARG A 11 -14.04 -15.89 7.13
C ARG A 11 -15.39 -16.25 6.51
N GLU A 12 -16.49 -15.88 7.17
CA GLU A 12 -17.84 -16.09 6.65
C GLU A 12 -18.10 -15.25 5.39
N ILE A 13 -17.65 -13.98 5.40
CA ILE A 13 -17.73 -13.09 4.24
C ILE A 13 -16.91 -13.66 3.06
N ALA A 14 -15.69 -14.13 3.31
CA ALA A 14 -14.84 -14.76 2.29
C ALA A 14 -15.53 -15.96 1.63
N ALA A 15 -16.17 -16.83 2.44
CA ALA A 15 -16.90 -17.99 1.95
C ALA A 15 -18.12 -17.60 1.12
N ARG A 16 -18.91 -16.63 1.59
CA ARG A 16 -20.11 -16.13 0.90
C ARG A 16 -19.78 -15.46 -0.44
N GLU A 17 -18.78 -14.62 -0.45
CA GLU A 17 -18.36 -13.84 -1.65
C GLU A 17 -17.39 -14.61 -2.55
N LYS A 18 -17.03 -15.86 -2.20
CA LYS A 18 -16.11 -16.74 -2.95
C LYS A 18 -14.74 -16.08 -3.24
N MET A 19 -14.19 -15.41 -2.26
CA MET A 19 -12.88 -14.75 -2.34
C MET A 19 -11.95 -15.23 -1.23
N SER A 20 -10.67 -14.88 -1.30
CA SER A 20 -9.72 -15.19 -0.24
C SER A 20 -10.03 -14.40 1.05
N VAL A 21 -9.62 -14.94 2.20
CA VAL A 21 -9.77 -14.26 3.50
C VAL A 21 -9.06 -12.89 3.50
N GLU A 22 -7.92 -12.79 2.81
CA GLU A 22 -7.19 -11.54 2.66
C GLU A 22 -7.99 -10.50 1.87
N GLU A 23 -8.59 -10.89 0.74
CA GLU A 23 -9.43 -10.01 -0.08
C GLU A 23 -10.68 -9.56 0.67
N ALA A 24 -11.35 -10.50 1.36
CA ALA A 24 -12.51 -10.19 2.20
C ALA A 24 -12.16 -9.20 3.32
N GLY A 25 -11.02 -9.41 4.00
CA GLY A 25 -10.53 -8.47 5.03
C GLY A 25 -10.23 -7.08 4.48
N ARG A 26 -9.67 -6.99 3.29
CA ARG A 26 -9.44 -5.69 2.60
C ARG A 26 -10.76 -5.01 2.22
N MET A 27 -11.74 -5.78 1.72
CA MET A 27 -13.06 -5.27 1.36
C MET A 27 -13.80 -4.73 2.58
N VAL A 28 -13.86 -5.51 3.67
CA VAL A 28 -14.49 -5.10 4.94
C VAL A 28 -13.87 -3.81 5.47
N ARG A 29 -12.54 -3.76 5.54
CA ARG A 29 -11.83 -2.56 6.01
C ARG A 29 -12.12 -1.33 5.15
N ARG A 30 -12.14 -1.50 3.82
CA ARG A 30 -12.45 -0.41 2.89
C ARG A 30 -13.88 0.11 3.10
N ASN A 31 -14.85 -0.79 3.25
CA ASN A 31 -16.24 -0.43 3.48
C ASN A 31 -16.43 0.31 4.82
N ALA A 32 -15.77 -0.16 5.89
CA ALA A 32 -15.79 0.50 7.19
C ALA A 32 -15.19 1.91 7.12
N PHE A 33 -14.06 2.09 6.43
CA PHE A 33 -13.46 3.41 6.23
C PHE A 33 -14.37 4.35 5.45
N GLU A 34 -15.03 3.86 4.40
CA GLU A 34 -15.95 4.68 3.60
C GLU A 34 -17.19 5.07 4.40
N GLU A 35 -17.77 4.14 5.17
CA GLU A 35 -18.90 4.43 6.05
C GLU A 35 -18.54 5.53 7.06
N VAL A 36 -17.37 5.41 7.73
CA VAL A 36 -16.91 6.43 8.68
C VAL A 36 -16.68 7.76 7.98
N ARG A 37 -16.02 7.75 6.82
CA ARG A 37 -15.79 8.96 6.04
C ARG A 37 -17.09 9.69 5.74
N CYS A 38 -18.11 8.97 5.25
CA CYS A 38 -19.42 9.56 4.94
C CYS A 38 -20.15 10.05 6.20
N ARG A 39 -20.15 9.24 7.29
CA ARG A 39 -20.82 9.57 8.55
C ARG A 39 -20.29 10.84 9.21
N TYR A 40 -18.99 11.07 9.13
CA TYR A 40 -18.34 12.22 9.76
C TYR A 40 -17.99 13.36 8.79
N GLY A 41 -18.45 13.30 7.54
CA GLY A 41 -18.17 14.33 6.52
C GLY A 41 -16.68 14.42 6.16
N GLY A 42 -15.93 13.33 6.30
CA GLY A 42 -14.53 13.29 5.95
C GLY A 42 -14.29 13.43 4.44
N THR A 43 -13.32 14.22 4.05
CA THR A 43 -12.94 14.40 2.64
C THR A 43 -11.91 13.38 2.18
N LYS A 44 -11.07 12.87 3.08
CA LYS A 44 -9.99 11.93 2.80
C LYS A 44 -9.91 10.83 3.86
N ILE A 45 -9.33 9.69 3.45
CA ILE A 45 -8.94 8.59 4.34
C ILE A 45 -7.42 8.47 4.25
N ALA A 46 -6.72 8.69 5.38
CA ALA A 46 -5.28 8.53 5.47
C ALA A 46 -4.91 7.08 5.83
N LEU A 47 -4.07 6.45 5.02
CA LEU A 47 -3.53 5.12 5.26
C LEU A 47 -2.03 5.22 5.59
N ALA A 48 -1.57 4.47 6.59
CA ALA A 48 -0.20 4.53 7.11
C ALA A 48 0.81 3.67 6.30
N HIS A 49 0.61 3.50 4.99
CA HIS A 49 1.62 2.85 4.14
C HIS A 49 2.88 3.72 4.06
N HIS A 50 4.05 3.07 4.12
CA HIS A 50 5.37 3.70 4.10
C HIS A 50 6.27 3.08 3.00
N GLN A 51 7.51 3.56 2.85
CA GLN A 51 8.44 3.10 1.79
C GLN A 51 8.67 1.59 1.79
N ASN A 52 8.78 0.96 2.96
CA ASN A 52 8.97 -0.49 3.05
C ASN A 52 7.76 -1.26 2.50
N ASP A 53 6.52 -0.83 2.80
CA ASP A 53 5.30 -1.43 2.22
C ASP A 53 5.26 -1.32 0.70
N ASN A 54 5.78 -0.21 0.18
CA ASN A 54 5.86 0.03 -1.25
C ASN A 54 6.86 -0.92 -1.92
N ALA A 55 8.05 -1.10 -1.32
CA ALA A 55 9.06 -2.06 -1.78
C ALA A 55 8.54 -3.50 -1.74
N GLU A 56 7.86 -3.91 -0.66
CA GLU A 56 7.20 -5.22 -0.56
C GLU A 56 6.20 -5.43 -1.71
N THR A 57 5.39 -4.41 -2.00
CA THR A 57 4.39 -4.45 -3.07
C THR A 57 5.03 -4.58 -4.44
N MET A 58 6.12 -3.84 -4.70
CA MET A 58 6.89 -3.94 -5.95
C MET A 58 7.43 -5.36 -6.15
N LEU A 59 8.07 -5.95 -5.13
CA LEU A 59 8.63 -7.30 -5.20
C LEU A 59 7.54 -8.37 -5.39
N MET A 60 6.40 -8.24 -4.69
CA MET A 60 5.26 -9.15 -4.89
C MET A 60 4.73 -9.10 -6.32
N ASN A 61 4.58 -7.91 -6.86
CA ASN A 61 4.06 -7.71 -8.21
C ASN A 61 5.06 -8.19 -9.26
N LEU A 62 6.34 -7.89 -9.07
CA LEU A 62 7.42 -8.38 -9.94
C LEU A 62 7.44 -9.92 -10.00
N ALA A 63 7.36 -10.58 -8.85
CA ALA A 63 7.36 -12.04 -8.76
C ALA A 63 6.12 -12.70 -9.39
N ARG A 64 4.99 -11.97 -9.45
CA ARG A 64 3.76 -12.45 -10.10
C ARG A 64 3.72 -12.20 -11.62
N GLY A 65 4.66 -11.44 -12.15
CA GLY A 65 4.65 -10.95 -13.52
C GLY A 65 3.67 -9.80 -13.68
N THR A 66 4.18 -8.59 -13.87
CA THR A 66 3.36 -7.39 -14.01
C THR A 66 4.00 -6.40 -14.98
N GLY A 67 3.18 -5.52 -15.57
CA GLY A 67 3.64 -4.39 -16.35
C GLY A 67 3.90 -3.14 -15.51
N ILE A 68 4.12 -2.00 -16.17
CA ILE A 68 4.43 -0.70 -15.56
C ILE A 68 3.47 -0.36 -14.42
N ARG A 69 2.16 -0.58 -14.58
CA ARG A 69 1.14 -0.24 -13.58
C ARG A 69 1.35 -0.97 -12.25
N GLY A 70 1.73 -2.23 -12.28
CA GLY A 70 1.99 -2.97 -11.05
C GLY A 70 3.37 -2.69 -10.46
N LEU A 71 4.38 -2.44 -11.29
CA LEU A 71 5.72 -2.06 -10.85
C LEU A 71 5.79 -0.65 -10.27
N SER A 72 4.85 0.23 -10.62
CA SER A 72 4.75 1.60 -10.04
C SER A 72 4.39 1.60 -8.55
N GLY A 73 4.12 0.43 -7.95
CA GLY A 73 3.83 0.30 -6.52
C GLY A 73 2.51 0.92 -6.07
N ILE A 74 2.52 1.43 -4.85
CA ILE A 74 1.34 1.99 -4.20
C ILE A 74 1.20 3.48 -4.59
N ARG A 75 0.03 3.89 -5.08
CA ARG A 75 -0.22 5.31 -5.41
C ARG A 75 -0.31 6.16 -4.13
N PRO A 76 0.34 7.34 -4.08
CA PRO A 76 0.20 8.28 -2.95
C PRO A 76 -1.24 8.72 -2.74
N VAL A 77 -1.98 8.93 -3.84
CA VAL A 77 -3.38 9.31 -3.85
C VAL A 77 -4.16 8.37 -4.76
N ASN A 78 -5.30 7.88 -4.28
CA ASN A 78 -6.24 7.09 -5.06
C ASN A 78 -7.67 7.45 -4.64
N GLY A 79 -8.29 8.35 -5.39
CA GLY A 79 -9.58 8.96 -5.04
C GLY A 79 -9.51 9.71 -3.71
N TYR A 80 -10.28 9.26 -2.74
CA TYR A 80 -10.30 9.82 -1.38
C TYR A 80 -9.24 9.19 -0.44
N MET A 81 -8.56 8.12 -0.86
CA MET A 81 -7.49 7.52 -0.06
C MET A 81 -6.16 8.22 -0.31
N ILE A 82 -5.49 8.63 0.75
CA ILE A 82 -4.16 9.25 0.73
C ILE A 82 -3.19 8.44 1.58
N ARG A 83 -1.90 8.52 1.27
CA ARG A 83 -0.82 7.82 2.01
C ARG A 83 0.30 8.79 2.36
N PRO A 84 0.10 9.59 3.42
CA PRO A 84 1.04 10.66 3.78
C PRO A 84 2.45 10.17 4.12
N LEU A 85 2.59 8.92 4.59
CA LEU A 85 3.87 8.35 5.01
C LEU A 85 4.60 7.58 3.90
N LEU A 86 4.09 7.56 2.66
CA LEU A 86 4.65 6.74 1.58
C LEU A 86 6.08 7.12 1.20
N GLY A 87 6.47 8.38 1.43
CA GLY A 87 7.84 8.89 1.20
C GLY A 87 8.80 8.69 2.37
N ILE A 88 8.36 8.07 3.47
CA ILE A 88 9.13 7.91 4.70
C ILE A 88 9.42 6.42 4.93
N ASN A 89 10.64 6.06 5.37
CA ASN A 89 10.95 4.69 5.69
C ASN A 89 10.56 4.33 7.13
N ARG A 90 10.45 3.03 7.42
CA ARG A 90 10.04 2.54 8.73
C ARG A 90 10.98 3.00 9.85
N ARG A 91 12.29 3.05 9.62
CA ARG A 91 13.29 3.46 10.63
C ARG A 91 13.10 4.93 11.02
N GLU A 92 12.77 5.80 10.07
CA GLU A 92 12.47 7.22 10.33
C GLU A 92 11.19 7.38 11.17
N ILE A 93 10.16 6.56 10.90
CA ILE A 93 8.92 6.54 11.70
C ILE A 93 9.23 6.09 13.13
N GLU A 94 9.98 4.99 13.31
CA GLU A 94 10.36 4.48 14.63
C GLU A 94 11.27 5.46 15.39
N TYR A 95 12.17 6.15 14.68
CA TYR A 95 12.98 7.22 15.24
C TYR A 95 12.11 8.36 15.76
N TYR A 96 11.17 8.86 14.94
CA TYR A 96 10.23 9.90 15.33
C TYR A 96 9.40 9.52 16.58
N LEU A 97 8.88 8.29 16.63
CA LEU A 97 8.10 7.81 17.77
C LEU A 97 8.94 7.80 19.06
N ARG A 98 10.21 7.37 18.98
CA ARG A 98 11.14 7.39 20.14
C ARG A 98 11.46 8.80 20.62
N GLU A 99 11.80 9.71 19.71
CA GLU A 99 12.11 11.11 20.03
C GLU A 99 10.92 11.81 20.72
N HIS A 100 9.70 11.48 20.32
CA HIS A 100 8.49 12.08 20.90
C HIS A 100 7.85 11.24 22.02
N HIS A 101 8.54 10.18 22.48
CA HIS A 101 8.06 9.29 23.57
C HIS A 101 6.65 8.72 23.29
N LEU A 102 6.34 8.41 22.03
CA LEU A 102 5.06 7.84 21.63
C LEU A 102 5.12 6.32 21.67
N SER A 103 4.17 5.70 22.37
CA SER A 103 4.01 4.25 22.37
C SER A 103 3.23 3.78 21.15
N TYR A 104 3.57 2.60 20.67
CA TYR A 104 2.82 1.90 19.62
C TYR A 104 2.73 0.41 19.94
N CYS A 105 1.72 -0.24 19.39
CA CYS A 105 1.56 -1.70 19.52
C CYS A 105 2.14 -2.37 18.28
N GLU A 106 2.88 -3.45 18.48
CA GLU A 106 3.24 -4.37 17.41
C GLU A 106 2.16 -5.43 17.27
N ASP A 107 1.69 -5.65 16.06
CA ASP A 107 0.74 -6.70 15.74
C ASP A 107 1.49 -8.03 15.68
N GLU A 108 1.14 -8.97 16.55
CA GLU A 108 1.78 -10.29 16.66
C GLU A 108 1.69 -11.08 15.35
N THR A 109 0.66 -10.87 14.56
CA THR A 109 0.50 -11.51 13.22
C THR A 109 1.54 -11.07 12.21
N ASN A 110 2.26 -9.97 12.45
CA ASN A 110 3.38 -9.54 11.62
C ASN A 110 4.58 -10.52 11.69
N ALA A 111 4.67 -11.35 12.72
CA ALA A 111 5.73 -12.33 12.88
C ALA A 111 5.45 -13.64 12.09
N GLU A 112 4.22 -13.85 11.61
CA GLU A 112 3.84 -15.06 10.89
C GLU A 112 4.29 -15.01 9.42
N ASP A 113 5.23 -15.89 9.04
CA ASP A 113 5.71 -16.07 7.66
C ASP A 113 4.70 -16.78 6.71
N GLU A 114 3.47 -17.00 7.14
CA GLU A 114 2.43 -17.67 6.35
C GLU A 114 2.07 -16.87 5.10
N TYR A 115 2.08 -15.54 5.20
CA TYR A 115 1.74 -14.67 4.09
C TYR A 115 2.96 -14.31 3.25
N THR A 116 2.81 -14.30 1.93
CA THR A 116 3.88 -13.95 0.97
C THR A 116 4.52 -12.59 1.28
N ARG A 117 3.74 -11.62 1.77
CA ARG A 117 4.23 -10.30 2.13
C ARG A 117 5.20 -10.35 3.31
N ASN A 118 4.88 -11.12 4.34
CA ASN A 118 5.74 -11.29 5.51
C ASN A 118 7.05 -12.01 5.14
N ARG A 119 7.01 -13.02 4.25
CA ARG A 119 8.22 -13.65 3.72
C ARG A 119 9.12 -12.67 2.97
N ILE A 120 8.57 -11.78 2.17
CA ILE A 120 9.34 -10.74 1.49
C ILE A 120 9.98 -9.80 2.51
N ARG A 121 9.21 -9.33 3.49
CA ARG A 121 9.67 -8.44 4.56
C ARG A 121 10.80 -9.04 5.39
N HIS A 122 10.66 -10.31 5.81
CA HIS A 122 11.59 -10.92 6.77
C HIS A 122 12.74 -11.68 6.13
N ARG A 123 12.63 -12.11 4.87
CA ARG A 123 13.65 -12.96 4.22
C ARG A 123 14.25 -12.35 2.96
N VAL A 124 13.47 -11.67 2.14
CA VAL A 124 13.98 -11.18 0.84
C VAL A 124 14.61 -9.79 0.99
N ILE A 125 13.89 -8.84 1.56
CA ILE A 125 14.40 -7.46 1.73
C ILE A 125 15.68 -7.42 2.55
N PRO A 126 15.80 -8.11 3.72
CA PRO A 126 17.04 -8.11 4.48
C PRO A 126 18.24 -8.64 3.69
N VAL A 127 18.07 -9.72 2.93
CA VAL A 127 19.13 -10.26 2.08
C VAL A 127 19.58 -9.26 1.03
N LEU A 128 18.62 -8.55 0.40
CA LEU A 128 18.96 -7.50 -0.59
C LEU A 128 19.69 -6.32 0.08
N GLU A 129 19.29 -5.90 1.27
CA GLU A 129 19.94 -4.81 1.99
C GLU A 129 21.35 -5.20 2.49
N GLU A 130 21.54 -6.42 2.97
CA GLU A 130 22.81 -6.89 3.53
C GLU A 130 23.82 -7.30 2.47
N GLN A 131 23.39 -8.02 1.42
CA GLN A 131 24.28 -8.67 0.48
C GLN A 131 24.42 -7.95 -0.86
N VAL A 132 23.44 -7.07 -1.20
CA VAL A 132 23.47 -6.35 -2.49
C VAL A 132 23.68 -4.86 -2.27
N ASN A 133 22.76 -4.18 -1.57
CA ASN A 133 22.85 -2.75 -1.34
C ASN A 133 21.97 -2.31 -0.16
N SER A 134 22.57 -1.70 0.86
CA SER A 134 21.85 -1.18 2.05
C SER A 134 20.79 -0.10 1.75
N GLN A 135 20.83 0.49 0.54
CA GLN A 135 19.87 1.48 0.06
C GLN A 135 18.76 0.87 -0.81
N THR A 136 18.63 -0.46 -0.84
CA THR A 136 17.71 -1.17 -1.74
C THR A 136 16.29 -0.62 -1.68
N ILE A 137 15.72 -0.44 -0.48
CA ILE A 137 14.35 0.10 -0.32
C ILE A 137 14.24 1.49 -0.94
N ARG A 138 15.21 2.37 -0.72
CA ARG A 138 15.23 3.72 -1.28
C ARG A 138 15.27 3.67 -2.81
N HIS A 139 16.20 2.92 -3.39
CA HIS A 139 16.34 2.81 -4.84
C HIS A 139 15.09 2.21 -5.50
N MET A 140 14.44 1.22 -4.87
CA MET A 140 13.18 0.69 -5.36
C MET A 140 12.09 1.76 -5.38
N ASN A 141 12.00 2.61 -4.36
CA ASN A 141 11.04 3.71 -4.32
C ASN A 141 11.34 4.78 -5.37
N GLU A 142 12.61 5.11 -5.62
CA GLU A 142 13.02 6.03 -6.70
C GLU A 142 12.61 5.49 -8.08
N VAL A 143 12.81 4.19 -8.34
CA VAL A 143 12.35 3.55 -9.58
C VAL A 143 10.83 3.58 -9.70
N MET A 144 10.10 3.30 -8.62
CA MET A 144 8.64 3.36 -8.63
C MET A 144 8.12 4.78 -8.91
N GLU A 145 8.80 5.81 -8.41
CA GLU A 145 8.46 7.20 -8.70
C GLU A 145 8.62 7.52 -10.19
N GLN A 146 9.75 7.12 -10.81
CA GLN A 146 9.97 7.27 -12.24
C GLN A 146 8.91 6.53 -13.07
N LEU A 147 8.57 5.29 -12.68
CA LEU A 147 7.52 4.51 -13.34
C LEU A 147 6.13 5.16 -13.19
N ASN A 148 5.86 5.80 -12.07
CA ASN A 148 4.63 6.57 -11.86
C ASN A 148 4.55 7.78 -12.83
N GLN A 149 5.65 8.52 -13.01
CA GLN A 149 5.72 9.65 -13.95
C GLN A 149 5.48 9.19 -15.40
N ILE A 150 6.13 8.08 -15.81
CA ILE A 150 5.92 7.49 -17.15
C ILE A 150 4.45 7.08 -17.33
N ARG A 151 3.87 6.42 -16.36
CA ARG A 151 2.48 5.98 -16.40
C ARG A 151 1.52 7.16 -16.50
N ASP A 152 1.72 8.19 -15.69
CA ASP A 152 0.85 9.37 -15.68
C ASP A 152 0.94 10.14 -17.03
N TYR A 153 2.13 10.17 -17.65
CA TYR A 153 2.30 10.68 -19.00
C TYR A 153 1.52 9.84 -20.03
N LEU A 154 1.65 8.50 -19.98
CA LEU A 154 0.94 7.62 -20.91
C LEU A 154 -0.58 7.68 -20.71
N ASP A 155 -1.07 7.73 -19.46
CA ASP A 155 -2.50 7.85 -19.16
C ASP A 155 -3.04 9.21 -19.72
N HIS A 156 -2.28 10.30 -19.60
CA HIS A 156 -2.64 11.60 -20.19
C HIS A 156 -2.70 11.56 -21.72
N GLU A 157 -1.70 11.00 -22.38
CA GLU A 157 -1.70 10.85 -23.84
C GLU A 157 -2.89 10.02 -24.35
N LEU A 158 -3.20 8.93 -23.67
CA LEU A 158 -4.35 8.09 -24.01
C LEU A 158 -5.68 8.84 -23.87
N GLU A 159 -5.83 9.66 -22.82
CA GLU A 159 -7.02 10.52 -22.67
C GLU A 159 -7.15 11.53 -23.81
N MET A 160 -6.04 12.18 -24.19
CA MET A 160 -6.03 13.14 -25.31
C MET A 160 -6.43 12.47 -26.64
N TYR A 161 -5.86 11.30 -26.95
CA TYR A 161 -6.23 10.54 -28.15
C TYR A 161 -7.68 10.08 -28.13
N SER A 162 -8.19 9.63 -27.00
CA SER A 162 -9.59 9.18 -26.86
C SER A 162 -10.58 10.34 -27.10
N MET A 163 -10.29 11.54 -26.60
CA MET A 163 -11.10 12.72 -26.82
C MET A 163 -11.11 13.17 -28.30
N GLN A 164 -10.00 12.96 -29.02
CA GLN A 164 -9.92 13.27 -30.45
C GLN A 164 -10.71 12.25 -31.29
N ALA A 165 -10.65 10.95 -30.94
CA ALA A 165 -11.35 9.89 -31.65
C ALA A 165 -12.88 9.96 -31.51
N VAL A 166 -13.39 10.48 -30.38
CA VAL A 166 -14.85 10.64 -30.14
C VAL A 166 -15.44 11.86 -30.88
N ARG A 167 -14.60 12.79 -31.38
CA ARG A 167 -15.03 13.99 -32.13
C ARG A 167 -15.13 13.78 -33.62
N GLN A 168 -14.76 12.60 -34.12
CA GLN A 168 -14.96 12.15 -35.51
C GLN A 168 -16.17 11.22 -35.59
#